data_6ac351ecf09e464903011b2980880372
#
_entry.id   6ac351ecf09e464903011b2980880372
#
_cell.length_a   1.000
_cell.length_b   1.000
_cell.length_c   1.000
_cell.angle_alpha   90.00
_cell.angle_beta   90.00
_cell.angle_gamma   90.00
#
_symmetry.space_group_name_H-M   'P 1'
#
loop_
_entity.id
_entity.type
_entity.pdbx_description
1 polymer ?
#
loop_
_entity_poly.entity_id
_entity_poly.type
_entity_poly.pdbx_seq_one_letter_code
_entity_poly.pdbx_strand_id
1 'polypeptide(L)'
;MIERLFEVVVLERNTFKLIHSELIQQVQCVEFNLKRIYAAMCQGDFDDNFHSLDNANLGKIVRELKRLDHSDGCPELTDMDYKTIDEIRMIRNYCCHQCYLDFEYIQNDSERERAFQRIAERLHYDEFRTYDLMQKTQAIYTYIMDKYRR
;
A
#
# COMPACT_ATOMS: atom_id res chain seq x y z
N MET A 1 -1.76 33.45 -19.57
CA MET A 1 -2.13 32.99 -18.21
C MET A 1 -2.97 31.73 -18.18
N ILE A 2 -3.71 31.43 -19.26
CA ILE A 2 -4.50 30.19 -19.39
C ILE A 2 -3.58 28.98 -19.75
N GLU A 3 -2.43 29.24 -20.35
CA GLU A 3 -1.46 28.19 -20.74
C GLU A 3 -0.80 27.47 -19.56
N ARG A 4 -0.77 28.05 -18.36
CA ARG A 4 -0.23 27.40 -17.15
C ARG A 4 -1.18 26.39 -16.50
N LEU A 5 -2.46 26.37 -16.89
CA LEU A 5 -3.45 25.44 -16.34
C LEU A 5 -3.45 24.07 -17.02
N PHE A 6 -2.66 23.91 -18.09
CA PHE A 6 -2.55 22.69 -18.88
C PHE A 6 -1.09 22.25 -19.08
N GLU A 7 -0.18 22.59 -18.17
CA GLU A 7 1.10 21.89 -18.15
C GLU A 7 0.83 20.42 -17.82
N VAL A 8 0.73 19.62 -18.87
CA VAL A 8 0.81 18.18 -18.77
C VAL A 8 2.19 17.89 -18.19
N VAL A 9 2.27 17.52 -16.92
CA VAL A 9 3.52 17.11 -16.29
C VAL A 9 3.96 15.82 -16.99
N VAL A 10 4.89 15.96 -17.94
CA VAL A 10 5.53 14.81 -18.61
C VAL A 10 6.46 14.18 -17.58
N LEU A 11 6.10 13.01 -17.08
CA LEU A 11 6.95 12.26 -16.16
C LEU A 11 8.11 11.62 -16.93
N GLU A 12 9.32 11.83 -16.43
CA GLU A 12 10.52 11.18 -16.94
C GLU A 12 10.62 9.75 -16.43
N ARG A 13 11.33 8.88 -17.18
CA ARG A 13 11.56 7.48 -16.81
C ARG A 13 12.23 7.33 -15.43
N ASN A 14 13.19 8.18 -15.11
CA ASN A 14 13.89 8.12 -13.84
C ASN A 14 12.96 8.50 -12.68
N THR A 15 12.11 9.51 -12.86
CA THR A 15 11.10 9.89 -11.86
C THR A 15 10.10 8.75 -11.64
N PHE A 16 9.68 8.10 -12.72
CA PHE A 16 8.81 6.92 -12.62
C PHE A 16 9.45 5.80 -11.78
N LYS A 17 10.73 5.51 -12.00
CA LYS A 17 11.45 4.48 -11.25
C LYS A 17 11.54 4.82 -9.76
N LEU A 18 11.73 6.10 -9.43
CA LEU A 18 11.74 6.56 -8.03
C LEU A 18 10.37 6.40 -7.38
N ILE A 19 9.30 6.81 -8.07
CA ILE A 19 7.92 6.67 -7.58
C ILE A 19 7.58 5.19 -7.37
N HIS A 20 7.96 4.32 -8.31
CA HIS A 20 7.78 2.88 -8.22
C HIS A 20 8.49 2.31 -6.98
N SER A 21 9.74 2.68 -6.76
CA SER A 21 10.52 2.25 -5.62
C SER A 21 9.91 2.73 -4.29
N GLU A 22 9.50 3.98 -4.22
CA GLU A 22 8.84 4.55 -3.04
C GLU A 22 7.53 3.86 -2.74
N LEU A 23 6.73 3.56 -3.77
CA LEU A 23 5.48 2.84 -3.61
C LEU A 23 5.70 1.45 -3.02
N ILE A 24 6.67 0.70 -3.52
CA ILE A 24 7.02 -0.62 -2.97
C ILE A 24 7.46 -0.51 -1.51
N GLN A 25 8.29 0.47 -1.18
CA GLN A 25 8.72 0.72 0.19
C GLN A 25 7.53 1.02 1.12
N GLN A 26 6.62 1.87 0.69
CA GLN A 26 5.43 2.23 1.47
C GLN A 26 4.51 1.03 1.70
N VAL A 27 4.33 0.17 0.70
CA VAL A 27 3.55 -1.06 0.85
C VAL A 27 4.18 -1.98 1.89
N GLN A 28 5.50 -2.12 1.88
CA GLN A 28 6.21 -2.90 2.90
C GLN A 28 6.01 -2.32 4.30
N CYS A 29 6.01 -0.99 4.43
CA CYS A 29 5.71 -0.32 5.70
C CYS A 29 4.28 -0.56 6.15
N VAL A 30 3.31 -0.54 5.23
CA VAL A 30 1.91 -0.89 5.54
C VAL A 30 1.82 -2.33 6.04
N GLU A 31 2.44 -3.28 5.36
CA GLU A 31 2.48 -4.68 5.80
C GLU A 31 3.05 -4.81 7.22
N PHE A 32 4.16 -4.14 7.49
CA PHE A 32 4.79 -4.11 8.80
C PHE A 32 3.86 -3.52 9.86
N ASN A 33 3.20 -2.41 9.57
CA ASN A 33 2.25 -1.79 10.49
C ASN A 33 1.07 -2.71 10.80
N LEU A 34 0.53 -3.40 9.80
CA LEU A 34 -0.58 -4.35 9.99
C LEU A 34 -0.17 -5.55 10.84
N LYS A 35 1.03 -6.07 10.66
CA LYS A 35 1.58 -7.12 11.54
C LYS A 35 1.70 -6.66 12.98
N ARG A 36 2.18 -5.43 13.20
CA ARG A 36 2.32 -4.86 14.54
C ARG A 36 0.96 -4.63 15.19
N ILE A 37 -0.03 -4.15 14.44
CA ILE A 37 -1.40 -3.99 14.92
C ILE A 37 -1.96 -5.33 15.37
N TYR A 38 -1.81 -6.36 14.53
CA TYR A 38 -2.22 -7.72 14.86
C TYR A 38 -1.56 -8.22 16.16
N ALA A 39 -0.23 -8.10 16.24
CA ALA A 39 0.55 -8.55 17.40
C ALA A 39 0.14 -7.83 18.68
N ALA A 40 -0.17 -6.53 18.58
CA ALA A 40 -0.61 -5.74 19.73
C ALA A 40 -2.02 -6.11 20.21
N MET A 41 -2.91 -6.47 19.28
CA MET A 41 -4.29 -6.86 19.59
C MET A 41 -4.39 -8.30 20.12
N CYS A 42 -3.50 -9.20 19.71
CA CYS A 42 -3.46 -10.57 20.21
C CYS A 42 -3.06 -10.62 21.67
N GLN A 43 -3.67 -11.53 22.41
CA GLN A 43 -3.21 -11.87 23.76
C GLN A 43 -1.85 -12.59 23.71
N GLY A 44 -1.07 -12.46 24.78
CA GLY A 44 0.24 -13.11 24.89
C GLY A 44 1.39 -12.19 24.50
N ASP A 45 2.55 -12.78 24.22
CA ASP A 45 3.77 -12.05 23.93
C ASP A 45 3.71 -11.39 22.54
N PHE A 46 4.04 -10.11 22.50
CA PHE A 46 4.00 -9.33 21.25
C PHE A 46 4.93 -9.91 20.17
N ASP A 47 6.15 -10.23 20.53
CA ASP A 47 7.14 -10.72 19.57
C ASP A 47 6.72 -12.08 18.99
N ASP A 48 6.21 -12.98 19.83
CA ASP A 48 5.70 -14.27 19.38
C ASP A 48 4.52 -14.07 18.39
N ASN A 49 3.59 -13.18 18.72
CA ASN A 49 2.45 -12.85 17.87
C ASN A 49 2.90 -12.25 16.53
N PHE A 50 3.86 -11.33 16.57
CA PHE A 50 4.42 -10.71 15.37
C PHE A 50 5.10 -11.75 14.48
N HIS A 51 5.96 -12.60 15.06
CA HIS A 51 6.69 -13.61 14.31
C HIS A 51 5.80 -14.74 13.79
N SER A 52 4.61 -14.92 14.34
CA SER A 52 3.64 -15.88 13.79
C SER A 52 3.22 -15.56 12.35
N LEU A 53 3.43 -14.32 11.90
CA LEU A 53 3.09 -13.84 10.57
C LEU A 53 4.32 -13.68 9.64
N ASP A 54 5.51 -14.15 10.02
CA ASP A 54 6.76 -13.93 9.27
C ASP A 54 6.70 -14.40 7.82
N ASN A 55 6.04 -15.53 7.57
CA ASN A 55 5.91 -16.12 6.24
C ASN A 55 4.56 -15.79 5.57
N ALA A 56 3.78 -14.91 6.17
CA ALA A 56 2.47 -14.55 5.65
C ALA A 56 2.58 -13.46 4.58
N ASN A 57 1.86 -13.63 3.47
CA ASN A 57 1.67 -12.55 2.50
C ASN A 57 0.64 -11.52 3.04
N LEU A 58 0.55 -10.38 2.37
CA LEU A 58 -0.36 -9.31 2.79
C LEU A 58 -1.82 -9.79 2.88
N GLY A 59 -2.27 -10.61 1.94
CA GLY A 59 -3.63 -11.17 1.96
C GLY A 59 -3.93 -11.99 3.20
N LYS A 60 -2.98 -12.82 3.64
CA LYS A 60 -3.12 -13.61 4.88
C LYS A 60 -3.10 -12.71 6.12
N ILE A 61 -2.19 -11.74 6.17
CA ILE A 61 -2.11 -10.78 7.27
C ILE A 61 -3.46 -10.07 7.45
N VAL A 62 -4.04 -9.58 6.35
CA VAL A 62 -5.32 -8.87 6.36
C VAL A 62 -6.45 -9.77 6.86
N ARG A 63 -6.51 -11.04 6.39
CA ARG A 63 -7.53 -11.99 6.84
C ARG A 63 -7.45 -12.27 8.33
N GLU A 64 -6.25 -12.52 8.84
CA GLU A 64 -6.03 -12.79 10.25
C GLU A 64 -6.35 -11.57 11.12
N LEU A 65 -5.91 -10.40 10.68
CA LEU A 65 -6.21 -9.14 11.36
C LEU A 65 -7.72 -8.87 11.39
N LYS A 66 -8.40 -9.00 10.27
CA LYS A 66 -9.84 -8.75 10.17
C LYS A 66 -10.63 -9.70 11.07
N ARG A 67 -10.26 -10.97 11.10
CA ARG A 67 -10.89 -11.96 11.96
C ARG A 67 -10.74 -11.57 13.44
N LEU A 68 -9.55 -11.19 13.85
CA LEU A 68 -9.26 -10.76 15.21
C LEU A 68 -9.99 -9.46 15.57
N ASP A 69 -9.94 -8.48 14.67
CA ASP A 69 -10.54 -7.15 14.86
C ASP A 69 -12.06 -7.22 15.01
N HIS A 70 -12.71 -8.18 14.35
CA HIS A 70 -14.16 -8.39 14.43
C HIS A 70 -14.58 -9.33 15.56
N SER A 71 -13.64 -9.97 16.24
CA SER A 71 -13.94 -11.03 17.21
C SER A 71 -14.71 -10.54 18.44
N ASP A 72 -14.56 -9.28 18.83
CA ASP A 72 -15.23 -8.67 19.97
C ASP A 72 -16.47 -7.84 19.59
N GLY A 73 -16.81 -7.76 18.30
CA GLY A 73 -17.90 -6.96 17.77
C GLY A 73 -17.64 -5.46 17.74
N CYS A 74 -16.42 -5.02 18.08
CA CYS A 74 -16.02 -3.60 18.13
C CYS A 74 -14.73 -3.40 17.32
N PRO A 75 -14.78 -3.47 15.97
CA PRO A 75 -13.58 -3.37 15.16
C PRO A 75 -12.93 -1.99 15.26
N GLU A 76 -11.60 -1.98 15.34
CA GLU A 76 -10.78 -0.75 15.36
C GLU A 76 -10.55 -0.17 13.96
N LEU A 77 -10.56 -1.03 12.94
CA LEU A 77 -10.46 -0.62 11.54
C LEU A 77 -11.84 -0.63 10.90
N THR A 78 -12.09 0.36 10.04
CA THR A 78 -13.37 0.46 9.32
C THR A 78 -13.40 -0.45 8.09
N ASP A 79 -14.58 -0.70 7.55
CA ASP A 79 -14.74 -1.42 6.27
C ASP A 79 -14.01 -0.70 5.14
N MET A 80 -14.00 0.64 5.15
CA MET A 80 -13.25 1.45 4.19
C MET A 80 -11.74 1.23 4.32
N ASP A 81 -11.22 1.09 5.54
CA ASP A 81 -9.81 0.77 5.78
C ASP A 81 -9.43 -0.55 5.14
N TYR A 82 -10.22 -1.59 5.34
CA TYR A 82 -9.99 -2.91 4.76
C TYR A 82 -10.09 -2.89 3.23
N LYS A 83 -11.04 -2.12 2.68
CA LYS A 83 -11.16 -1.94 1.23
C LYS A 83 -9.92 -1.27 0.64
N THR A 84 -9.43 -0.21 1.27
CA THR A 84 -8.22 0.49 0.84
C THR A 84 -6.99 -0.42 0.92
N ILE A 85 -6.85 -1.20 1.97
CA ILE A 85 -5.76 -2.18 2.12
C ILE A 85 -5.80 -3.21 0.99
N ASP A 86 -6.98 -3.70 0.63
CA ASP A 86 -7.13 -4.66 -0.48
C ASP A 86 -6.76 -4.04 -1.83
N GLU A 87 -7.15 -2.79 -2.07
CA GLU A 87 -6.74 -2.04 -3.26
C GLU A 87 -5.22 -1.88 -3.33
N ILE A 88 -4.56 -1.55 -2.21
CA ILE A 88 -3.09 -1.43 -2.12
C ILE A 88 -2.41 -2.78 -2.41
N ARG A 89 -2.98 -3.88 -1.96
CA ARG A 89 -2.49 -5.22 -2.29
C ARG A 89 -2.50 -5.46 -3.80
N MET A 90 -3.60 -5.08 -4.47
CA MET A 90 -3.70 -5.20 -5.93
C MET A 90 -2.70 -4.28 -6.65
N ILE A 91 -2.52 -3.05 -6.18
CA ILE A 91 -1.51 -2.10 -6.68
C ILE A 91 -0.11 -2.69 -6.56
N ARG A 92 0.23 -3.26 -5.41
CA ARG A 92 1.52 -3.92 -5.20
C ARG A 92 1.77 -5.04 -6.21
N ASN A 93 0.78 -5.92 -6.40
CA ASN A 93 0.90 -7.01 -7.35
C ASN A 93 1.12 -6.49 -8.77
N TYR A 94 0.40 -5.47 -9.17
CA TYR A 94 0.58 -4.81 -10.45
C TYR A 94 1.99 -4.21 -10.59
N CYS A 95 2.46 -3.48 -9.60
CA CYS A 95 3.78 -2.85 -9.61
C CYS A 95 4.93 -3.86 -9.63
N CYS A 96 4.78 -4.98 -8.92
CA CYS A 96 5.82 -6.01 -8.86
C CYS A 96 5.91 -6.88 -10.11
N HIS A 97 4.79 -7.08 -10.82
CA HIS A 97 4.71 -8.13 -11.84
C HIS A 97 4.31 -7.65 -13.22
N GLN A 98 3.71 -6.48 -13.39
CA GLN A 98 3.05 -6.12 -14.63
C GLN A 98 3.34 -4.72 -15.16
N CYS A 99 3.55 -3.71 -14.33
CA CYS A 99 3.50 -2.31 -14.78
C CYS A 99 4.49 -1.97 -15.90
N TYR A 100 5.72 -2.48 -15.85
CA TYR A 100 6.70 -2.28 -16.91
C TYR A 100 6.33 -3.02 -18.20
N LEU A 101 5.73 -4.19 -18.07
CA LEU A 101 5.34 -4.99 -19.23
C LEU A 101 4.23 -4.33 -20.03
N ASP A 102 3.44 -3.49 -19.41
CA ASP A 102 2.31 -2.82 -20.06
C ASP A 102 2.75 -1.72 -21.03
N PHE A 103 4.02 -1.30 -21.02
CA PHE A 103 4.52 -0.32 -21.99
C PHE A 103 5.85 -0.67 -22.67
N GLU A 104 6.79 -1.35 -21.99
CA GLU A 104 8.16 -1.57 -22.50
C GLU A 104 8.20 -2.33 -23.84
N TYR A 105 7.27 -3.23 -24.08
CA TYR A 105 7.25 -4.08 -25.28
C TYR A 105 6.37 -3.56 -26.40
N ILE A 106 5.78 -2.39 -26.26
CA ILE A 106 5.01 -1.76 -27.35
C ILE A 106 5.99 -1.29 -28.44
N GLN A 107 5.79 -1.77 -29.67
CA GLN A 107 6.72 -1.54 -30.80
C GLN A 107 6.70 -0.10 -31.30
N ASN A 108 5.52 0.52 -31.40
CA ASN A 108 5.37 1.89 -31.87
C ASN A 108 5.79 2.88 -30.77
N ASP A 109 6.74 3.77 -31.09
CA ASP A 109 7.32 4.71 -30.12
C ASP A 109 6.27 5.66 -29.52
N SER A 110 5.36 6.18 -30.34
CA SER A 110 4.32 7.10 -29.88
C SER A 110 3.30 6.40 -28.97
N GLU A 111 2.92 5.18 -29.31
CA GLU A 111 2.00 4.36 -28.49
C GLU A 111 2.66 3.97 -27.16
N ARG A 112 3.93 3.58 -27.21
CA ARG A 112 4.71 3.24 -26.01
C ARG A 112 4.78 4.43 -25.05
N GLU A 113 5.07 5.62 -25.56
CA GLU A 113 5.15 6.83 -24.75
C GLU A 113 3.80 7.20 -24.15
N ARG A 114 2.71 7.11 -24.89
CA ARG A 114 1.37 7.34 -24.36
C ARG A 114 0.99 6.34 -23.28
N ALA A 115 1.30 5.07 -23.47
CA ALA A 115 1.06 4.02 -22.48
C ALA A 115 1.88 4.29 -21.20
N PHE A 116 3.16 4.66 -21.36
CA PHE A 116 4.03 5.03 -20.24
C PHE A 116 3.45 6.20 -19.44
N GLN A 117 3.06 7.30 -20.10
CA GLN A 117 2.53 8.47 -19.40
C GLN A 117 1.25 8.12 -18.62
N ARG A 118 0.36 7.34 -19.20
CA ARG A 118 -0.87 6.91 -18.52
C ARG A 118 -0.57 6.07 -17.29
N ILE A 119 0.35 5.12 -17.39
CA ILE A 119 0.76 4.26 -16.28
C ILE A 119 1.49 5.07 -15.20
N ALA A 120 2.35 6.00 -15.60
CA ALA A 120 3.09 6.86 -14.70
C ALA A 120 2.17 7.78 -13.87
N GLU A 121 1.16 8.37 -14.51
CA GLU A 121 0.16 9.18 -13.80
C GLU A 121 -0.61 8.35 -12.77
N ARG A 122 -1.04 7.16 -13.16
CA ARG A 122 -1.74 6.23 -12.24
C ARG A 122 -0.85 5.85 -11.07
N LEU A 123 0.41 5.51 -11.33
CA LEU A 123 1.34 5.11 -10.29
C LEU A 123 1.63 6.24 -9.31
N HIS A 124 1.74 7.46 -9.82
CA HIS A 124 1.92 8.65 -8.99
C HIS A 124 0.72 8.87 -8.04
N TYR A 125 -0.49 8.71 -8.54
CA TYR A 125 -1.70 8.77 -7.73
C TYR A 125 -1.75 7.65 -6.69
N ASP A 126 -1.43 6.43 -7.08
CA ASP A 126 -1.40 5.26 -6.20
C ASP A 126 -0.34 5.40 -5.10
N GLU A 127 0.82 5.99 -5.42
CA GLU A 127 1.87 6.27 -4.45
C GLU A 127 1.37 7.24 -3.36
N PHE A 128 0.67 8.27 -3.75
CA PHE A 128 0.08 9.22 -2.82
C PHE A 128 -0.92 8.53 -1.87
N ARG A 129 -1.81 7.70 -2.40
CA ARG A 129 -2.78 6.93 -1.60
C ARG A 129 -2.09 5.95 -0.65
N THR A 130 -1.03 5.31 -1.11
CA THR A 130 -0.27 4.35 -0.30
C THR A 130 0.46 5.05 0.84
N TYR A 131 1.01 6.23 0.58
CA TYR A 131 1.61 7.07 1.62
C TYR A 131 0.59 7.42 2.71
N ASP A 132 -0.62 7.85 2.34
CA ASP A 132 -1.67 8.15 3.31
C ASP A 132 -2.04 6.93 4.16
N LEU A 133 -2.15 5.76 3.54
CA LEU A 133 -2.43 4.52 4.26
C LEU A 133 -1.29 4.14 5.20
N MET A 134 -0.04 4.35 4.79
CA MET A 134 1.13 4.13 5.65
C MET A 134 1.06 4.99 6.91
N GLN A 135 0.75 6.27 6.76
CA GLN A 135 0.58 7.20 7.88
C GLN A 135 -0.59 6.79 8.78
N LYS A 136 -1.72 6.42 8.18
CA LYS A 136 -2.91 6.00 8.92
C LYS A 136 -2.66 4.72 9.70
N THR A 137 -2.05 3.71 9.12
CA THR A 137 -1.74 2.46 9.81
C THR A 137 -0.72 2.65 10.92
N GLN A 138 0.23 3.57 10.76
CA GLN A 138 1.15 3.94 11.83
C GLN A 138 0.39 4.57 13.01
N ALA A 139 -0.53 5.46 12.75
CA ALA A 139 -1.36 6.10 13.79
C ALA A 139 -2.26 5.07 14.51
N ILE A 140 -2.87 4.15 13.76
CA ILE A 140 -3.67 3.06 14.32
C ILE A 140 -2.81 2.18 15.23
N TYR A 141 -1.62 1.80 14.79
CA TYR A 141 -0.69 1.03 15.61
C TYR A 141 -0.39 1.72 16.95
N THR A 142 -0.06 3.00 16.91
CA THR A 142 0.22 3.76 18.13
C THR A 142 -0.99 3.77 19.07
N TYR A 143 -2.18 3.98 18.54
CA TYR A 143 -3.43 3.95 19.29
C TYR A 143 -3.68 2.56 19.92
N ILE A 144 -3.51 1.48 19.16
CA ILE A 144 -3.70 0.11 19.61
C ILE A 144 -2.70 -0.26 20.71
N MET A 145 -1.43 0.09 20.54
CA MET A 145 -0.42 -0.15 21.58
C MET A 145 -0.77 0.55 22.88
N ASP A 146 -1.22 1.79 22.81
CA ASP A 146 -1.63 2.55 23.98
C ASP A 146 -2.86 1.92 24.68
N LYS A 147 -3.81 1.43 23.89
CA LYS A 147 -5.05 0.81 24.41
C LYS A 147 -4.82 -0.57 25.02
N TYR A 148 -4.04 -1.43 24.38
CA TYR A 148 -3.94 -2.86 24.72
C TYR A 148 -2.64 -3.24 25.44
N ARG A 149 -1.59 -2.43 25.38
CA ARG A 149 -0.24 -2.80 25.86
C ARG A 149 0.33 -1.80 26.87
N ARG A 150 -0.48 -1.15 27.62
CA ARG A 150 -0.02 -0.32 28.74
C ARG A 150 0.58 -1.14 29.88
#